data_976268d2a1a0147e28b414cf166ed0a5
#
_entry.id   976268d2a1a0147e28b414cf166ed0a5
#
_cell.length_a   1.000
_cell.length_b   1.000
_cell.length_c   1.000
_cell.angle_alpha   90.00
_cell.angle_beta   90.00
_cell.angle_gamma   90.00
#
_symmetry.space_group_name_H-M   'P 1'
#
loop_
_entity.id
_entity.type
_entity.pdbx_description
1 polymer ?
#
loop_
_entity_poly.entity_id
_entity_poly.type
_entity_poly.pdbx_seq_one_letter_code
_entity_poly.pdbx_strand_id
1 'polypeptide(L)'
;MYWNDLNSRLKAQYGCKVYKLALSSGCSCPNRDGTRGTRGCIFCDGAGAFAEAGDIPSQLAAARARVAAKAGLNAKYIAYFQSFTNTYGNVDRLRRLFQAAIEPEDVVILSIATRPDCLGPEVLELLAELNRKKPVWVELGLQTIYPESAAYIRRGYDLPVFDAAVKNLKAMGVTVIVHQILGLPGETPEMMAAASRYIGDSGADGIKLHLLHVLRNTDLAAEWQAGRVRTLELEEY
;
A
#
# COMPACT_ATOMS: atom_id res chain seq x y z
N MET A 1 -10.10 11.84 -21.28
CA MET A 1 -9.46 10.90 -20.33
C MET A 1 -10.57 10.31 -19.49
N TYR A 2 -10.70 8.99 -19.42
CA TYR A 2 -11.83 8.31 -18.79
C TYR A 2 -11.64 8.07 -17.28
N TRP A 3 -10.47 8.43 -16.71
CA TRP A 3 -10.16 8.30 -15.29
C TRP A 3 -9.32 9.48 -14.81
N ASN A 4 -9.38 9.70 -13.50
CA ASN A 4 -8.61 10.74 -12.82
C ASN A 4 -7.31 10.10 -12.26
N ASP A 5 -6.22 10.22 -13.00
CA ASP A 5 -4.94 9.63 -12.60
C ASP A 5 -4.24 10.43 -11.49
N LEU A 6 -3.45 9.73 -10.68
CA LEU A 6 -2.75 10.29 -9.54
C LEU A 6 -1.82 11.45 -9.91
N ASN A 7 -1.10 11.34 -11.02
CA ASN A 7 -0.12 12.36 -11.41
C ASN A 7 -0.81 13.67 -11.81
N SER A 8 -1.91 13.60 -12.56
CA SER A 8 -2.73 14.76 -12.93
C SER A 8 -3.33 15.44 -11.70
N ARG A 9 -3.87 14.66 -10.76
CA ARG A 9 -4.41 15.19 -9.48
C ARG A 9 -3.33 15.89 -8.66
N LEU A 10 -2.16 15.28 -8.50
CA LEU A 10 -1.06 15.86 -7.73
C LEU A 10 -0.48 17.10 -8.40
N LYS A 11 -0.36 17.10 -9.73
CA LYS A 11 0.04 18.31 -10.48
C LYS A 11 -0.92 19.47 -10.29
N ALA A 12 -2.23 19.21 -10.33
CA ALA A 12 -3.24 20.24 -10.08
C ALA A 12 -3.14 20.79 -8.65
N GLN A 13 -2.89 19.93 -7.67
CA GLN A 13 -2.82 20.32 -6.25
C GLN A 13 -1.53 21.05 -5.88
N TYR A 14 -0.39 20.63 -6.41
CA TYR A 14 0.94 21.11 -5.99
C TYR A 14 1.68 21.93 -7.02
N GLY A 15 1.13 22.11 -8.23
CA GLY A 15 1.75 22.85 -9.32
C GLY A 15 2.97 22.18 -9.97
N CYS A 16 3.35 21.01 -9.51
CA CYS A 16 4.51 20.24 -10.00
C CYS A 16 4.27 18.75 -9.92
N LYS A 17 5.15 17.95 -10.55
CA LYS A 17 5.15 16.51 -10.38
C LYS A 17 5.61 16.14 -8.97
N VAL A 18 4.87 15.26 -8.30
CA VAL A 18 5.20 14.74 -6.97
C VAL A 18 5.71 13.30 -7.12
N TYR A 19 6.85 13.00 -6.51
CA TYR A 19 7.50 11.68 -6.61
C TYR A 19 7.34 10.89 -5.32
N LYS A 20 7.05 9.59 -5.41
CA LYS A 20 7.09 8.69 -4.24
C LYS A 20 8.54 8.35 -3.89
N LEU A 21 8.89 8.55 -2.61
CA LEU A 21 10.13 8.09 -2.00
C LEU A 21 9.82 6.84 -1.19
N ALA A 22 10.24 5.67 -1.67
CA ALA A 22 10.02 4.42 -0.99
C ALA A 22 10.88 4.31 0.27
N LEU A 23 10.21 4.06 1.40
CA LEU A 23 10.79 3.95 2.74
C LEU A 23 10.41 2.62 3.38
N SER A 24 11.23 2.15 4.30
CA SER A 24 10.97 0.99 5.15
C SER A 24 10.77 1.43 6.60
N SER A 25 9.69 0.98 7.21
CA SER A 25 9.49 1.14 8.66
C SER A 25 10.25 0.09 9.48
N GLY A 26 10.78 -0.96 8.84
CA GLY A 26 11.33 -2.13 9.51
C GLY A 26 10.27 -2.94 10.28
N CYS A 27 8.99 -2.73 10.02
CA CYS A 27 7.92 -3.54 10.59
C CYS A 27 7.85 -4.91 9.92
N SER A 28 7.31 -5.89 10.63
CA SER A 28 6.99 -7.21 10.11
C SER A 28 5.55 -7.26 9.56
N CYS A 29 5.00 -8.46 9.44
CA CYS A 29 3.63 -8.70 9.01
C CYS A 29 3.05 -9.86 9.84
N PRO A 30 1.79 -9.77 10.32
CA PRO A 30 1.13 -10.86 11.05
C PRO A 30 1.09 -12.20 10.30
N ASN A 31 1.13 -12.16 8.95
CA ASN A 31 1.20 -13.36 8.13
C ASN A 31 2.60 -13.99 8.07
N ARG A 32 3.62 -13.40 8.74
CA ARG A 32 5.01 -13.85 8.70
C ARG A 32 5.63 -14.14 10.06
N ASP A 33 5.18 -13.50 11.12
CA ASP A 33 5.78 -13.60 12.46
C ASP A 33 5.12 -14.66 13.36
N GLY A 34 4.19 -15.42 12.83
CA GLY A 34 3.46 -16.47 13.56
C GLY A 34 2.14 -16.02 14.18
N THR A 35 1.84 -14.71 14.20
CA THR A 35 0.59 -14.19 14.77
C THR A 35 -0.65 -14.69 14.01
N ARG A 36 -0.59 -14.71 12.67
CA ARG A 36 -1.62 -15.27 11.77
C ARG A 36 -1.06 -16.33 10.83
N GLY A 37 0.22 -16.31 10.57
CA GLY A 37 0.91 -17.25 9.70
C GLY A 37 2.40 -16.98 9.62
N THR A 38 3.16 -17.91 9.05
CA THR A 38 4.63 -17.82 8.97
C THR A 38 5.14 -17.64 7.53
N ARG A 39 4.29 -17.89 6.52
CA ARG A 39 4.71 -17.94 5.11
C ARG A 39 4.40 -16.65 4.34
N GLY A 40 3.62 -15.73 4.91
CA GLY A 40 3.15 -14.54 4.21
C GLY A 40 2.04 -14.82 3.20
N CYS A 41 1.62 -13.78 2.47
CA CYS A 41 0.74 -13.95 1.32
C CYS A 41 1.47 -14.71 0.21
N ILE A 42 0.73 -15.52 -0.57
CA ILE A 42 1.30 -16.45 -1.56
C ILE A 42 2.20 -15.75 -2.61
N PHE A 43 1.91 -14.48 -2.92
CA PHE A 43 2.63 -13.66 -3.90
C PHE A 43 3.73 -12.78 -3.31
N CYS A 44 3.85 -12.72 -1.98
CA CYS A 44 4.72 -11.75 -1.31
C CYS A 44 6.09 -12.36 -1.02
N ASP A 45 7.16 -11.80 -1.59
CA ASP A 45 8.55 -12.19 -1.31
C ASP A 45 9.11 -11.57 -0.01
N GLY A 46 8.43 -10.56 0.54
CA GLY A 46 8.86 -9.87 1.75
C GLY A 46 10.00 -8.87 1.55
N ALA A 47 10.55 -8.74 0.35
CA ALA A 47 11.68 -7.83 0.12
C ALA A 47 11.24 -6.36 0.07
N GLY A 48 10.00 -6.10 -0.38
CA GLY A 48 9.54 -4.74 -0.67
C GLY A 48 10.37 -4.06 -1.77
N ALA A 49 9.81 -3.06 -2.42
CA ALA A 49 10.46 -2.43 -3.56
C ALA A 49 11.24 -1.18 -3.14
N PHE A 50 12.56 -1.19 -3.38
CA PHE A 50 13.42 0.00 -3.45
C PHE A 50 13.64 0.79 -2.16
N ALA A 51 13.26 0.31 -0.97
CA ALA A 51 13.61 0.96 0.29
C ALA A 51 15.03 0.56 0.74
N GLU A 52 15.85 1.55 1.08
CA GLU A 52 17.16 1.31 1.64
C GLU A 52 17.08 0.98 3.14
N ALA A 53 18.13 0.34 3.66
CA ALA A 53 18.30 0.19 5.09
C ALA A 53 18.81 1.51 5.71
N GLY A 54 18.56 1.70 7.01
CA GLY A 54 19.04 2.86 7.75
C GLY A 54 17.92 3.68 8.39
N ASP A 55 18.30 4.81 8.99
CA ASP A 55 17.35 5.75 9.56
C ASP A 55 16.53 6.49 8.46
N ILE A 56 15.47 7.14 8.84
CA ILE A 56 14.58 7.82 7.90
C ILE A 56 15.28 8.94 7.10
N PRO A 57 16.11 9.80 7.69
CA PRO A 57 16.87 10.79 6.93
C PRO A 57 17.76 10.17 5.84
N SER A 58 18.48 9.11 6.15
CA SER A 58 19.32 8.38 5.18
C SER A 58 18.51 7.73 4.06
N GLN A 59 17.39 7.10 4.40
CA GLN A 59 16.46 6.52 3.42
C GLN A 59 15.88 7.60 2.49
N LEU A 60 15.47 8.75 3.02
CA LEU A 60 14.97 9.88 2.23
C LEU A 60 16.05 10.41 1.28
N ALA A 61 17.29 10.58 1.75
CA ALA A 61 18.40 11.02 0.92
C ALA A 61 18.67 10.06 -0.25
N ALA A 62 18.74 8.75 0.03
CA ALA A 62 18.96 7.73 -0.98
C ALA A 62 17.78 7.65 -1.99
N ALA A 63 16.54 7.74 -1.51
CA ALA A 63 15.37 7.74 -2.37
C ALA A 63 15.28 8.99 -3.26
N ARG A 64 15.66 10.18 -2.75
CA ARG A 64 15.75 11.41 -3.57
C ARG A 64 16.82 11.27 -4.66
N ALA A 65 17.99 10.71 -4.34
CA ALA A 65 19.06 10.49 -5.33
C ALA A 65 18.59 9.67 -6.52
N ARG A 66 17.73 8.63 -6.30
CA ARG A 66 17.17 7.79 -7.38
C ARG A 66 16.24 8.54 -8.34
N VAL A 67 15.57 9.57 -7.88
CA VAL A 67 14.65 10.35 -8.70
C VAL A 67 15.25 11.68 -9.18
N ALA A 68 16.44 12.04 -8.74
CA ALA A 68 17.09 13.34 -8.98
C ALA A 68 17.17 13.72 -10.45
N ALA A 69 17.50 12.77 -11.33
CA ALA A 69 17.60 13.02 -12.77
C ALA A 69 16.25 13.40 -13.43
N LYS A 70 15.12 13.09 -12.77
CA LYS A 70 13.75 13.37 -13.24
C LYS A 70 13.05 14.47 -12.43
N ALA A 71 13.59 14.77 -11.25
CA ALA A 71 13.05 15.76 -10.32
C ALA A 71 13.68 17.12 -10.61
N GLY A 72 12.86 18.15 -10.81
CA GLY A 72 13.33 19.54 -10.92
C GLY A 72 13.71 20.10 -9.54
N LEU A 73 14.28 21.30 -9.51
CA LEU A 73 14.74 21.99 -8.29
C LEU A 73 13.64 22.17 -7.23
N ASN A 74 12.37 22.28 -7.65
CA ASN A 74 11.22 22.46 -6.77
C ASN A 74 10.37 21.19 -6.64
N ALA A 75 10.96 20.02 -6.82
CA ALA A 75 10.24 18.74 -6.73
C ALA A 75 9.66 18.55 -5.33
N LYS A 76 8.45 17.99 -5.27
CA LYS A 76 7.76 17.58 -4.05
C LYS A 76 7.66 16.07 -3.96
N TYR A 77 7.52 15.57 -2.75
CA TYR A 77 7.64 14.14 -2.49
C TYR A 77 6.50 13.61 -1.62
N ILE A 78 6.21 12.33 -1.82
CA ILE A 78 5.42 11.50 -0.92
C ILE A 78 6.38 10.59 -0.18
N ALA A 79 6.46 10.68 1.14
CA ALA A 79 7.13 9.67 1.96
C ALA A 79 6.26 8.41 1.98
N TYR A 80 6.72 7.34 1.33
CA TYR A 80 5.91 6.15 1.07
C TYR A 80 6.46 4.91 1.77
N PHE A 81 5.83 4.49 2.85
CA PHE A 81 6.12 3.24 3.54
C PHE A 81 5.37 2.10 2.85
N GLN A 82 6.10 1.28 2.09
CA GLN A 82 5.51 0.26 1.23
C GLN A 82 5.64 -1.16 1.76
N SER A 83 6.83 -1.54 2.25
CA SER A 83 7.17 -2.93 2.56
C SER A 83 6.44 -3.43 3.79
N PHE A 84 5.87 -4.63 3.74
CA PHE A 84 5.17 -5.29 4.85
C PHE A 84 3.93 -4.53 5.36
N THR A 85 3.73 -4.51 6.70
CA THR A 85 2.57 -3.91 7.36
C THR A 85 3.04 -2.76 8.23
N ASN A 86 3.04 -1.54 7.69
CA ASN A 86 3.75 -0.40 8.30
C ASN A 86 3.07 0.20 9.53
N THR A 87 1.92 -0.32 9.95
CA THR A 87 1.26 0.03 11.22
C THR A 87 1.35 -1.11 12.25
N TYR A 88 2.04 -2.20 11.91
CA TYR A 88 2.20 -3.36 12.78
C TYR A 88 3.49 -3.24 13.59
N GLY A 89 3.38 -2.63 14.76
CA GLY A 89 4.53 -2.41 15.64
C GLY A 89 4.20 -1.52 16.83
N ASN A 90 5.22 -1.21 17.64
CA ASN A 90 5.08 -0.28 18.76
C ASN A 90 4.75 1.14 18.25
N VAL A 91 3.68 1.74 18.77
CA VAL A 91 3.14 3.03 18.29
C VAL A 91 4.11 4.18 18.50
N ASP A 92 4.87 4.21 19.61
CA ASP A 92 5.85 5.27 19.87
C ASP A 92 7.02 5.20 18.87
N ARG A 93 7.43 3.98 18.49
CA ARG A 93 8.42 3.79 17.43
C ARG A 93 7.86 4.26 16.07
N LEU A 94 6.63 3.90 15.73
CA LEU A 94 5.96 4.34 14.50
C LEU A 94 5.83 5.87 14.48
N ARG A 95 5.45 6.49 15.60
CA ARG A 95 5.38 7.94 15.74
C ARG A 95 6.70 8.62 15.38
N ARG A 96 7.81 8.17 15.94
CA ARG A 96 9.15 8.72 15.63
C ARG A 96 9.50 8.58 14.16
N LEU A 97 9.25 7.41 13.56
CA LEU A 97 9.55 7.15 12.15
C LEU A 97 8.72 8.05 11.22
N PHE A 98 7.42 8.13 11.44
CA PHE A 98 6.52 8.91 10.59
C PHE A 98 6.73 10.41 10.74
N GLN A 99 7.00 10.89 11.96
CA GLN A 99 7.36 12.29 12.20
C GLN A 99 8.64 12.67 11.46
N ALA A 100 9.69 11.87 11.57
CA ALA A 100 10.94 12.10 10.82
C ALA A 100 10.72 12.08 9.30
N ALA A 101 9.80 11.24 8.81
CA ALA A 101 9.52 11.17 7.37
C ALA A 101 8.78 12.41 6.82
N ILE A 102 7.98 13.08 7.64
CA ILE A 102 7.21 14.27 7.23
C ILE A 102 7.88 15.59 7.63
N GLU A 103 9.00 15.56 8.37
CA GLU A 103 9.70 16.75 8.81
C GLU A 103 10.17 17.63 7.63
N PRO A 104 10.80 17.09 6.55
CA PRO A 104 11.25 17.92 5.45
C PRO A 104 10.10 18.65 4.74
N GLU A 105 10.28 19.93 4.42
CA GLU A 105 9.24 20.77 3.78
C GLU A 105 8.82 20.27 2.40
N ASP A 106 9.76 19.67 1.66
CA ASP A 106 9.54 19.12 0.32
C ASP A 106 8.73 17.81 0.33
N VAL A 107 8.58 17.16 1.49
CA VAL A 107 7.67 16.03 1.69
C VAL A 107 6.27 16.58 2.02
N VAL A 108 5.35 16.42 1.09
CA VAL A 108 4.00 17.01 1.16
C VAL A 108 2.91 16.02 1.54
N ILE A 109 3.19 14.73 1.50
CA ILE A 109 2.25 13.63 1.84
C ILE A 109 3.02 12.53 2.55
N LEU A 110 2.40 11.94 3.58
CA LEU A 110 2.80 10.67 4.18
C LEU A 110 1.88 9.57 3.66
N SER A 111 2.41 8.57 2.97
CA SER A 111 1.64 7.42 2.48
C SER A 111 2.12 6.14 3.17
N ILE A 112 1.18 5.39 3.76
CA ILE A 112 1.45 4.22 4.60
C ILE A 112 0.67 3.03 4.06
N ALA A 113 1.38 2.05 3.47
CA ALA A 113 0.77 0.79 3.08
C ALA A 113 0.65 -0.14 4.29
N THR A 114 -0.54 -0.66 4.51
CA THR A 114 -0.82 -1.53 5.65
C THR A 114 -2.00 -2.46 5.41
N ARG A 115 -2.24 -3.33 6.39
CA ARG A 115 -3.38 -4.24 6.46
C ARG A 115 -4.52 -3.59 7.25
N PRO A 116 -5.79 -3.77 6.84
CA PRO A 116 -6.96 -3.28 7.59
C PRO A 116 -7.02 -3.75 9.04
N ASP A 117 -6.61 -4.99 9.31
CA ASP A 117 -6.60 -5.59 10.66
C ASP A 117 -5.44 -5.14 11.57
N CYS A 118 -4.60 -4.21 11.09
CA CYS A 118 -3.49 -3.60 11.85
C CYS A 118 -3.71 -2.10 12.12
N LEU A 119 -4.96 -1.69 12.27
CA LEU A 119 -5.38 -0.32 12.56
C LEU A 119 -6.10 -0.26 13.93
N GLY A 120 -5.38 -0.64 14.99
CA GLY A 120 -5.89 -0.50 16.36
C GLY A 120 -6.09 0.97 16.77
N PRO A 121 -6.81 1.23 17.89
CA PRO A 121 -7.15 2.59 18.33
C PRO A 121 -5.95 3.54 18.42
N GLU A 122 -4.86 3.12 19.05
CA GLU A 122 -3.64 3.93 19.21
C GLU A 122 -2.98 4.28 17.86
N VAL A 123 -3.07 3.37 16.87
CA VAL A 123 -2.60 3.64 15.51
C VAL A 123 -3.49 4.66 14.84
N LEU A 124 -4.80 4.52 14.96
CA LEU A 124 -5.76 5.48 14.40
C LEU A 124 -5.56 6.88 14.99
N GLU A 125 -5.34 7.00 16.30
CA GLU A 125 -5.01 8.27 16.97
C GLU A 125 -3.72 8.87 16.43
N LEU A 126 -2.66 8.07 16.25
CA LEU A 126 -1.41 8.50 15.63
C LEU A 126 -1.62 9.03 14.21
N LEU A 127 -2.38 8.31 13.37
CA LEU A 127 -2.67 8.74 12.00
C LEU A 127 -3.45 10.06 11.99
N ALA A 128 -4.44 10.23 12.87
CA ALA A 128 -5.18 11.48 13.01
C ALA A 128 -4.29 12.65 13.46
N GLU A 129 -3.35 12.41 14.39
CA GLU A 129 -2.36 13.42 14.82
C GLU A 129 -1.47 13.85 13.64
N LEU A 130 -0.93 12.89 12.89
CA LEU A 130 -0.07 13.17 11.75
C LEU A 130 -0.82 13.90 10.63
N ASN A 131 -2.08 13.51 10.38
CA ASN A 131 -2.92 14.11 9.34
C ASN A 131 -3.24 15.59 9.60
N ARG A 132 -3.19 16.04 10.86
CA ARG A 132 -3.30 17.48 11.20
C ARG A 132 -2.02 18.27 10.85
N LYS A 133 -0.87 17.60 10.69
CA LYS A 133 0.41 18.23 10.33
C LYS A 133 0.62 18.26 8.81
N LYS A 134 0.47 17.10 8.17
CA LYS A 134 0.56 16.93 6.71
C LYS A 134 -0.43 15.84 6.26
N PRO A 135 -0.98 15.91 5.04
CA PRO A 135 -1.88 14.90 4.51
C PRO A 135 -1.35 13.48 4.68
N VAL A 136 -2.12 12.61 5.33
CA VAL A 136 -1.83 11.19 5.48
C VAL A 136 -2.70 10.39 4.53
N TRP A 137 -2.06 9.51 3.77
CA TRP A 137 -2.70 8.50 2.96
C TRP A 137 -2.47 7.13 3.56
N VAL A 138 -3.52 6.34 3.71
CA VAL A 138 -3.42 4.94 4.10
C VAL A 138 -3.74 4.08 2.89
N GLU A 139 -2.75 3.30 2.45
CA GLU A 139 -2.89 2.37 1.32
C GLU A 139 -3.26 0.99 1.88
N LEU A 140 -4.54 0.60 1.80
CA LEU A 140 -5.08 -0.63 2.35
C LEU A 140 -4.96 -1.80 1.38
N GLY A 141 -4.37 -2.90 1.83
CA GLY A 141 -4.22 -4.12 1.05
C GLY A 141 -5.48 -4.98 1.07
N LEU A 142 -6.52 -4.67 0.29
CA LEU A 142 -7.72 -5.50 0.13
C LEU A 142 -7.46 -6.70 -0.78
N GLN A 143 -6.89 -6.44 -1.93
CA GLN A 143 -6.52 -7.36 -3.02
C GLN A 143 -7.71 -7.91 -3.80
N THR A 144 -8.73 -8.44 -3.13
CA THR A 144 -9.99 -8.99 -3.67
C THR A 144 -11.12 -8.91 -2.66
N ILE A 145 -12.37 -8.97 -3.12
CA ILE A 145 -13.57 -9.07 -2.26
C ILE A 145 -14.03 -10.52 -2.07
N TYR A 146 -13.51 -11.47 -2.84
CA TYR A 146 -13.97 -12.86 -2.87
C TYR A 146 -13.28 -13.69 -1.79
N PRO A 147 -14.05 -14.40 -0.93
CA PRO A 147 -13.50 -15.18 0.19
C PRO A 147 -12.54 -16.27 -0.27
N GLU A 148 -12.87 -16.96 -1.37
CA GLU A 148 -12.05 -18.06 -1.92
C GLU A 148 -10.68 -17.54 -2.39
N SER A 149 -10.68 -16.44 -3.16
CA SER A 149 -9.43 -15.78 -3.59
C SER A 149 -8.65 -15.23 -2.40
N ALA A 150 -9.33 -14.65 -1.41
CA ALA A 150 -8.71 -14.14 -0.18
C ALA A 150 -8.04 -15.26 0.64
N ALA A 151 -8.67 -16.43 0.73
CA ALA A 151 -8.12 -17.62 1.37
C ALA A 151 -6.90 -18.15 0.57
N TYR A 152 -7.04 -18.26 -0.75
CA TYR A 152 -5.95 -18.70 -1.64
C TYR A 152 -4.69 -17.83 -1.50
N ILE A 153 -4.85 -16.51 -1.50
CA ILE A 153 -3.71 -15.58 -1.33
C ILE A 153 -3.25 -15.45 0.12
N ARG A 154 -3.91 -16.12 1.07
CA ARG A 154 -3.61 -16.05 2.52
C ARG A 154 -3.72 -14.63 3.07
N ARG A 155 -4.75 -13.89 2.67
CA ARG A 155 -4.97 -12.52 3.15
C ARG A 155 -5.07 -12.45 4.68
N GLY A 156 -5.79 -13.40 5.31
CA GLY A 156 -5.82 -13.61 6.76
C GLY A 156 -6.73 -12.66 7.53
N TYR A 157 -7.65 -11.97 6.87
CA TYR A 157 -8.74 -11.20 7.47
C TYR A 157 -9.96 -11.20 6.54
N ASP A 158 -11.15 -10.98 7.11
CA ASP A 158 -12.43 -10.99 6.38
C ASP A 158 -12.82 -9.60 5.89
N LEU A 159 -13.72 -9.55 4.89
CA LEU A 159 -14.13 -8.31 4.24
C LEU A 159 -14.69 -7.24 5.20
N PRO A 160 -15.51 -7.57 6.23
CA PRO A 160 -15.98 -6.57 7.19
C PRO A 160 -14.89 -5.83 7.96
N VAL A 161 -13.70 -6.43 8.11
CA VAL A 161 -12.53 -5.76 8.72
C VAL A 161 -12.03 -4.63 7.83
N PHE A 162 -12.05 -4.83 6.51
CA PHE A 162 -11.74 -3.78 5.55
C PHE A 162 -12.77 -2.65 5.60
N ASP A 163 -14.07 -2.97 5.61
CA ASP A 163 -15.15 -1.97 5.65
C ASP A 163 -15.04 -1.09 6.90
N ALA A 164 -14.81 -1.70 8.06
CA ALA A 164 -14.60 -0.99 9.31
C ALA A 164 -13.36 -0.08 9.26
N ALA A 165 -12.26 -0.55 8.66
CA ALA A 165 -11.03 0.23 8.51
C ALA A 165 -11.26 1.46 7.62
N VAL A 166 -11.90 1.31 6.45
CA VAL A 166 -12.24 2.44 5.58
C VAL A 166 -13.10 3.45 6.33
N LYS A 167 -14.18 3.00 6.97
CA LYS A 167 -15.08 3.86 7.73
C LYS A 167 -14.34 4.66 8.81
N ASN A 168 -13.48 4.02 9.60
CA ASN A 168 -12.73 4.68 10.66
C ASN A 168 -11.75 5.72 10.11
N LEU A 169 -10.99 5.38 9.06
CA LEU A 169 -10.05 6.30 8.42
C LEU A 169 -10.77 7.51 7.81
N LYS A 170 -11.88 7.29 7.12
CA LYS A 170 -12.68 8.36 6.51
C LYS A 170 -13.28 9.29 7.56
N ALA A 171 -13.75 8.77 8.70
CA ALA A 171 -14.26 9.58 9.81
C ALA A 171 -13.21 10.54 10.38
N MET A 172 -11.91 10.24 10.23
CA MET A 172 -10.79 11.09 10.64
C MET A 172 -10.25 11.99 9.53
N GLY A 173 -10.87 12.00 8.34
CA GLY A 173 -10.41 12.77 7.19
C GLY A 173 -9.10 12.26 6.57
N VAL A 174 -8.70 11.02 6.86
CA VAL A 174 -7.53 10.38 6.25
C VAL A 174 -7.90 9.93 4.83
N THR A 175 -7.00 10.16 3.89
CA THR A 175 -7.16 9.68 2.50
C THR A 175 -6.93 8.17 2.44
N VAL A 176 -7.86 7.43 1.86
CA VAL A 176 -7.81 5.97 1.73
C VAL A 176 -7.59 5.57 0.29
N ILE A 177 -6.50 4.84 0.04
CA ILE A 177 -6.19 4.22 -1.25
C ILE A 177 -6.28 2.71 -1.07
N VAL A 178 -6.99 2.02 -1.95
CA VAL A 178 -7.17 0.58 -1.84
C VAL A 178 -6.38 -0.15 -2.91
N HIS A 179 -5.61 -1.16 -2.50
CA HIS A 179 -4.89 -2.03 -3.42
C HIS A 179 -5.80 -3.19 -3.85
N GLN A 180 -5.97 -3.35 -5.16
CA GLN A 180 -6.62 -4.48 -5.80
C GLN A 180 -5.62 -5.21 -6.68
N ILE A 181 -5.61 -6.53 -6.66
CA ILE A 181 -4.83 -7.36 -7.60
C ILE A 181 -5.77 -7.87 -8.70
N LEU A 182 -5.38 -7.66 -9.95
CA LEU A 182 -6.05 -8.19 -11.14
C LEU A 182 -5.36 -9.49 -11.58
N GLY A 183 -6.15 -10.46 -12.04
CA GLY A 183 -5.64 -11.75 -12.52
C GLY A 183 -5.38 -12.77 -11.41
N LEU A 184 -6.07 -12.67 -10.27
CA LEU A 184 -6.04 -13.74 -9.28
C LEU A 184 -6.68 -15.02 -9.85
N PRO A 185 -6.10 -16.20 -9.56
CA PRO A 185 -6.62 -17.47 -10.07
C PRO A 185 -8.10 -17.65 -9.75
N GLY A 186 -8.91 -17.95 -10.77
CA GLY A 186 -10.35 -18.15 -10.66
C GLY A 186 -11.19 -16.88 -10.74
N GLU A 187 -10.58 -15.68 -10.77
CA GLU A 187 -11.33 -14.42 -10.95
C GLU A 187 -11.50 -14.07 -12.44
N THR A 188 -12.73 -13.79 -12.85
CA THR A 188 -13.08 -13.33 -14.21
C THR A 188 -12.95 -11.80 -14.32
N PRO A 189 -12.91 -11.22 -15.52
CA PRO A 189 -12.94 -9.77 -15.72
C PRO A 189 -14.14 -9.10 -15.03
N GLU A 190 -15.33 -9.74 -15.03
CA GLU A 190 -16.53 -9.24 -14.38
C GLU A 190 -16.36 -9.21 -12.85
N MET A 191 -15.71 -10.23 -12.28
CA MET A 191 -15.39 -10.29 -10.86
C MET A 191 -14.39 -9.19 -10.48
N MET A 192 -13.33 -8.99 -11.26
CA MET A 192 -12.37 -7.91 -11.04
C MET A 192 -13.03 -6.53 -11.10
N ALA A 193 -13.91 -6.31 -12.08
CA ALA A 193 -14.68 -5.07 -12.21
C ALA A 193 -15.69 -4.88 -11.05
N ALA A 194 -16.31 -5.95 -10.56
CA ALA A 194 -17.19 -5.90 -9.38
C ALA A 194 -16.40 -5.51 -8.12
N ALA A 195 -15.20 -6.04 -7.94
CA ALA A 195 -14.31 -5.66 -6.84
C ALA A 195 -13.91 -4.17 -6.91
N SER A 196 -13.61 -3.65 -8.12
CA SER A 196 -13.32 -2.22 -8.32
C SER A 196 -14.54 -1.34 -7.98
N ARG A 197 -15.76 -1.74 -8.35
CA ARG A 197 -17.00 -1.03 -7.97
C ARG A 197 -17.21 -1.04 -6.45
N TYR A 198 -17.04 -2.19 -5.81
CA TYR A 198 -17.13 -2.30 -4.35
C TYR A 198 -16.16 -1.33 -3.64
N ILE A 199 -14.93 -1.22 -4.13
CA ILE A 199 -13.95 -0.27 -3.59
C ILE A 199 -14.45 1.17 -3.77
N GLY A 200 -15.00 1.52 -4.93
CA GLY A 200 -15.58 2.85 -5.18
C GLY A 200 -16.74 3.16 -4.22
N ASP A 201 -17.63 2.19 -4.01
CA ASP A 201 -18.81 2.32 -3.13
C ASP A 201 -18.44 2.36 -1.64
N SER A 202 -17.28 1.85 -1.25
CA SER A 202 -16.79 1.87 0.14
C SER A 202 -16.47 3.27 0.66
N GLY A 203 -16.38 4.29 -0.20
CA GLY A 203 -15.97 5.65 0.13
C GLY A 203 -14.46 5.87 0.12
N ALA A 204 -13.67 4.94 -0.41
CA ALA A 204 -12.24 5.12 -0.63
C ALA A 204 -11.97 6.26 -1.63
N ASP A 205 -10.86 6.97 -1.45
CA ASP A 205 -10.49 8.12 -2.30
C ASP A 205 -9.78 7.72 -3.59
N GLY A 206 -9.27 6.50 -3.65
CA GLY A 206 -8.58 5.99 -4.81
C GLY A 206 -8.34 4.49 -4.79
N ILE A 207 -8.03 3.97 -5.96
CA ILE A 207 -7.69 2.56 -6.17
C ILE A 207 -6.31 2.47 -6.79
N LYS A 208 -5.53 1.49 -6.35
CA LYS A 208 -4.26 1.12 -6.96
C LYS A 208 -4.38 -0.29 -7.52
N LEU A 209 -4.53 -0.37 -8.83
CA LEU A 209 -4.59 -1.62 -9.54
C LEU A 209 -3.19 -2.23 -9.69
N HIS A 210 -3.05 -3.48 -9.33
CA HIS A 210 -1.85 -4.28 -9.50
C HIS A 210 -2.17 -5.47 -10.39
N LEU A 211 -1.33 -5.73 -11.39
CA LEU A 211 -1.32 -7.04 -12.03
C LEU A 211 -0.72 -8.06 -11.06
N LEU A 212 -1.24 -9.29 -11.05
CA LEU A 212 -0.62 -10.37 -10.29
C LEU A 212 0.77 -10.67 -10.85
N HIS A 213 1.80 -10.38 -10.06
CA HIS A 213 3.19 -10.68 -10.41
C HIS A 213 3.67 -11.96 -9.76
N VAL A 214 4.27 -12.83 -10.54
CA VAL A 214 4.94 -14.04 -10.03
C VAL A 214 6.39 -13.70 -9.69
N LEU A 215 6.63 -13.46 -8.40
CA LEU A 215 7.97 -13.13 -7.91
C LEU A 215 8.75 -14.40 -7.54
N ARG A 216 10.05 -14.41 -7.80
CA ARG A 216 10.94 -15.51 -7.39
C ARG A 216 10.86 -15.72 -5.88
N ASN A 217 11.07 -16.94 -5.42
CA ASN A 217 11.06 -17.33 -4.00
C ASN A 217 9.71 -17.15 -3.29
N THR A 218 8.61 -17.10 -4.04
CA THR A 218 7.25 -17.12 -3.51
C THR A 218 6.57 -18.46 -3.74
N ASP A 219 5.57 -18.77 -2.92
CA ASP A 219 4.76 -19.98 -3.13
C ASP A 219 3.99 -19.89 -4.45
N LEU A 220 3.61 -18.69 -4.87
CA LEU A 220 2.98 -18.44 -6.17
C LEU A 220 3.90 -18.84 -7.33
N ALA A 221 5.21 -18.62 -7.21
CA ALA A 221 6.17 -19.05 -8.23
C ALA A 221 6.19 -20.58 -8.38
N ALA A 222 6.11 -21.32 -7.26
CA ALA A 222 6.02 -22.76 -7.30
C ALA A 222 4.71 -23.26 -7.95
N GLU A 223 3.59 -22.62 -7.66
CA GLU A 223 2.29 -22.90 -8.30
C GLU A 223 2.32 -22.64 -9.81
N TRP A 224 2.92 -21.51 -10.21
CA TRP A 224 3.07 -21.13 -11.62
C TRP A 224 3.99 -22.11 -12.38
N GLN A 225 5.16 -22.46 -11.82
CA GLN A 225 6.07 -23.45 -12.39
C GLN A 225 5.44 -24.82 -12.57
N ALA A 226 4.53 -25.19 -11.66
CA ALA A 226 3.78 -26.44 -11.72
C ALA A 226 2.56 -26.37 -12.68
N GLY A 227 2.36 -25.27 -13.40
CA GLY A 227 1.25 -25.08 -14.34
C GLY A 227 -0.14 -24.94 -13.69
N ARG A 228 -0.20 -24.72 -12.36
CA ARG A 228 -1.47 -24.55 -11.63
C ARG A 228 -2.01 -23.11 -11.65
N VAL A 229 -1.17 -22.16 -11.98
CA VAL A 229 -1.52 -20.74 -12.08
C VAL A 229 -1.09 -20.19 -13.42
N ARG A 230 -1.99 -19.47 -14.08
CA ARG A 230 -1.72 -18.66 -15.27
C ARG A 230 -1.80 -17.17 -14.89
N THR A 231 -0.89 -16.36 -15.41
CA THR A 231 -0.98 -14.91 -15.36
C THR A 231 -1.74 -14.36 -16.56
N LEU A 232 -2.30 -13.16 -16.44
CA LEU A 232 -2.89 -12.46 -17.58
C LEU A 232 -1.79 -12.09 -18.60
N GLU A 233 -2.14 -12.18 -19.86
CA GLU A 233 -1.34 -11.60 -20.95
C GLU A 233 -1.58 -10.10 -21.04
N LEU A 234 -0.75 -9.39 -21.84
CA LEU A 234 -0.84 -7.93 -21.95
C LEU A 234 -2.20 -7.47 -22.47
N GLU A 235 -2.76 -8.21 -23.43
CA GLU A 235 -4.05 -7.91 -24.07
C GLU A 235 -5.25 -8.18 -23.14
N GLU A 236 -5.05 -9.02 -22.10
CA GLU A 236 -6.08 -9.35 -21.12
C GLU A 236 -6.09 -8.34 -19.96
N TYR A 237 -4.96 -7.68 -19.71
CA TYR A 237 -4.78 -6.67 -18.68
C TYR A 237 -5.19 -5.27 -19.16
#